data_197635917afe1000661d814f360e3d22
#
_entry.id   197635917afe1000661d814f360e3d22
#
_cell.length_a   1.000
_cell.length_b   1.000
_cell.length_c   1.000
_cell.angle_alpha   90.00
_cell.angle_beta   90.00
_cell.angle_gamma   90.00
#
_symmetry.space_group_name_H-M   'P 1'
#
loop_
_entity.id
_entity.type
_entity.pdbx_description
1 polymer ?
#
loop_
_entity_poly.entity_id
_entity_poly.type
_entity_poly.pdbx_seq_one_letter_code
_entity_poly.pdbx_strand_id
1 'polypeptide(L)'
;MSRTPRVAVFDYESGNVHSAVKALAAAGADVELTGDRRAAQEADGLFVPGVGAFAAVTEALRAHGGDEIIGRRLAGGRPVLGICVGMQVMFERGVERGQDVAGLGEWPGTVAELDAPVLPHMGWNTVEAGEGSVLFRGVEEERFYFVHSYAAKTWDLEVSGRFAQPSVTWATHGERFLAAVENGPLSATQFHPEKSGEAGIRLLRNWVGSLV
;
A
#
# COMPACT_ATOMS: atom_id res chain seq x y z
N MET A 1 -27.22 -12.66 -3.34
CA MET A 1 -26.22 -12.04 -4.25
C MET A 1 -25.37 -11.13 -3.39
N SER A 2 -24.05 -11.36 -3.29
CA SER A 2 -23.15 -10.45 -2.59
C SER A 2 -23.11 -9.11 -3.36
N ARG A 3 -23.15 -8.03 -2.62
CA ARG A 3 -23.03 -6.67 -3.17
C ARG A 3 -21.62 -6.47 -3.74
N THR A 4 -21.50 -5.79 -4.88
CA THR A 4 -20.18 -5.37 -5.40
C THR A 4 -19.54 -4.39 -4.42
N PRO A 5 -18.29 -4.64 -3.95
CA PRO A 5 -17.61 -3.75 -3.03
C PRO A 5 -17.33 -2.38 -3.67
N ARG A 6 -17.60 -1.30 -2.94
CA ARG A 6 -17.26 0.06 -3.35
C ARG A 6 -15.85 0.39 -2.89
N VAL A 7 -14.99 0.77 -3.82
CA VAL A 7 -13.61 1.19 -3.54
C VAL A 7 -13.41 2.65 -3.95
N ALA A 8 -13.04 3.48 -2.99
CA ALA A 8 -12.58 4.83 -3.26
C ALA A 8 -11.08 4.82 -3.55
N VAL A 9 -10.69 5.30 -4.72
CA VAL A 9 -9.30 5.67 -5.01
C VAL A 9 -9.14 7.12 -4.59
N PHE A 10 -8.29 7.37 -3.58
CA PHE A 10 -8.18 8.69 -2.99
C PHE A 10 -7.41 9.63 -3.91
N ASP A 11 -8.08 10.66 -4.39
CA ASP A 11 -7.51 11.70 -5.23
C ASP A 11 -7.05 12.88 -4.35
N TYR A 12 -5.76 12.93 -4.10
CA TYR A 12 -5.07 14.00 -3.40
C TYR A 12 -3.93 14.58 -4.26
N GLU A 13 -4.15 14.63 -5.59
CA GLU A 13 -3.19 15.09 -6.59
C GLU A 13 -1.95 14.18 -6.75
N SER A 14 -2.06 12.89 -6.39
CA SER A 14 -0.95 11.93 -6.39
C SER A 14 -0.48 11.47 -7.78
N GLY A 15 -1.05 12.01 -8.86
CA GLY A 15 -0.72 11.64 -10.25
C GLY A 15 -1.14 10.22 -10.63
N ASN A 16 -1.25 9.97 -11.92
CA ASN A 16 -1.52 8.70 -12.63
C ASN A 16 -2.37 7.61 -11.93
N VAL A 17 -3.55 7.99 -11.45
CA VAL A 17 -4.49 7.10 -10.76
C VAL A 17 -5.36 6.26 -11.71
N HIS A 18 -5.36 6.56 -13.01
CA HIS A 18 -6.23 5.86 -13.98
C HIS A 18 -5.92 4.36 -14.10
N SER A 19 -4.65 3.96 -13.99
CA SER A 19 -4.28 2.55 -14.00
C SER A 19 -4.82 1.82 -12.77
N ALA A 20 -4.82 2.45 -11.60
CA ALA A 20 -5.40 1.90 -10.38
C ALA A 20 -6.91 1.70 -10.50
N VAL A 21 -7.63 2.70 -11.01
CA VAL A 21 -9.08 2.62 -11.26
C VAL A 21 -9.42 1.44 -12.18
N LYS A 22 -8.69 1.31 -13.32
CA LYS A 22 -8.90 0.20 -14.26
C LYS A 22 -8.60 -1.17 -13.64
N ALA A 23 -7.50 -1.29 -12.90
CA ALA A 23 -7.11 -2.54 -12.28
C ALA A 23 -8.08 -2.99 -11.18
N LEU A 24 -8.55 -2.05 -10.33
CA LEU A 24 -9.56 -2.33 -9.30
C LEU A 24 -10.91 -2.71 -9.91
N ALA A 25 -11.34 -2.06 -10.99
CA ALA A 25 -12.55 -2.43 -11.71
C ALA A 25 -12.43 -3.84 -12.33
N ALA A 26 -11.27 -4.17 -12.91
CA ALA A 26 -10.97 -5.53 -13.41
C ALA A 26 -10.90 -6.56 -12.28
N ALA A 27 -10.55 -6.14 -11.07
CA ALA A 27 -10.58 -6.96 -9.87
C ALA A 27 -12.00 -7.19 -9.30
N GLY A 28 -13.01 -6.51 -9.82
CA GLY A 28 -14.41 -6.71 -9.45
C GLY A 28 -14.99 -5.67 -8.48
N ALA A 29 -14.32 -4.53 -8.30
CA ALA A 29 -14.84 -3.43 -7.49
C ALA A 29 -15.69 -2.44 -8.29
N ASP A 30 -16.63 -1.79 -7.61
CA ASP A 30 -17.24 -0.53 -8.04
C ASP A 30 -16.33 0.61 -7.57
N VAL A 31 -15.68 1.30 -8.53
CA VAL A 31 -14.55 2.18 -8.24
C VAL A 31 -14.93 3.65 -8.44
N GLU A 32 -14.69 4.46 -7.42
CA GLU A 32 -14.83 5.91 -7.46
C GLU A 32 -13.45 6.58 -7.25
N LEU A 33 -13.01 7.40 -8.21
CA LEU A 33 -11.89 8.31 -8.01
C LEU A 33 -12.41 9.58 -7.36
N THR A 34 -11.99 9.87 -6.12
CA THR A 34 -12.60 10.95 -5.35
C THR A 34 -11.64 11.60 -4.35
N GLY A 35 -11.67 12.94 -4.28
CA GLY A 35 -11.11 13.71 -3.18
C GLY A 35 -12.15 14.04 -2.09
N ASP A 36 -13.41 13.60 -2.24
CA ASP A 36 -14.43 13.82 -1.24
C ASP A 36 -14.19 12.98 0.02
N ARG A 37 -14.07 13.67 1.15
CA ARG A 37 -13.75 13.05 2.44
C ARG A 37 -14.81 12.04 2.89
N ARG A 38 -16.06 12.31 2.62
CA ARG A 38 -17.16 11.45 3.02
C ARG A 38 -17.20 10.20 2.16
N ALA A 39 -17.07 10.33 0.84
CA ALA A 39 -16.98 9.19 -0.07
C ALA A 39 -15.80 8.27 0.30
N ALA A 40 -14.60 8.84 0.53
CA ALA A 40 -13.43 8.12 0.99
C ALA A 40 -13.64 7.43 2.34
N GLN A 41 -14.37 8.05 3.27
CA GLN A 41 -14.65 7.51 4.59
C GLN A 41 -15.69 6.37 4.54
N GLU A 42 -16.70 6.45 3.68
CA GLU A 42 -17.86 5.54 3.64
C GLU A 42 -17.67 4.35 2.68
N ALA A 43 -16.71 4.39 1.74
CA ALA A 43 -16.42 3.27 0.84
C ALA A 43 -16.07 1.99 1.61
N ASP A 44 -16.28 0.81 1.02
CA ASP A 44 -15.90 -0.47 1.64
C ASP A 44 -14.38 -0.59 1.76
N GLY A 45 -13.65 -0.17 0.73
CA GLY A 45 -12.19 -0.08 0.73
C GLY A 45 -11.68 1.31 0.33
N LEU A 46 -10.57 1.75 0.89
CA LEU A 46 -9.84 2.95 0.48
C LEU A 46 -8.51 2.55 -0.14
N PHE A 47 -8.29 2.94 -1.39
CA PHE A 47 -7.02 2.77 -2.08
C PHE A 47 -6.25 4.09 -2.05
N VAL A 48 -5.04 4.04 -1.49
CA VAL A 48 -4.16 5.22 -1.33
C VAL A 48 -2.96 5.06 -2.27
N PRO A 49 -3.02 5.63 -3.48
CA PRO A 49 -1.87 5.63 -4.38
C PRO A 49 -0.77 6.53 -3.81
N GLY A 50 0.46 6.38 -4.29
CA GLY A 50 1.53 7.31 -3.97
C GLY A 50 2.66 7.22 -4.99
N VAL A 51 3.00 8.34 -5.61
CA VAL A 51 4.14 8.45 -6.54
C VAL A 51 4.90 9.76 -6.26
N GLY A 52 6.22 9.71 -6.39
CA GLY A 52 7.07 10.86 -6.14
C GLY A 52 7.86 10.76 -4.83
N ALA A 53 8.25 11.90 -4.27
CA ALA A 53 9.04 11.96 -3.05
C ALA A 53 8.17 11.77 -1.80
N PHE A 54 8.70 11.11 -0.78
CA PHE A 54 8.02 10.85 0.50
C PHE A 54 7.44 12.13 1.12
N ALA A 55 8.23 13.20 1.19
CA ALA A 55 7.80 14.48 1.76
C ALA A 55 6.61 15.07 1.01
N ALA A 56 6.67 15.11 -0.32
CA ALA A 56 5.62 15.69 -1.16
C ALA A 56 4.30 14.90 -1.05
N VAL A 57 4.37 13.56 -1.04
CA VAL A 57 3.20 12.71 -0.87
C VAL A 57 2.58 12.87 0.51
N THR A 58 3.41 12.94 1.57
CA THR A 58 2.93 13.15 2.94
C THR A 58 2.23 14.50 3.08
N GLU A 59 2.83 15.57 2.52
CA GLU A 59 2.27 16.91 2.55
C GLU A 59 0.92 16.99 1.80
N ALA A 60 0.88 16.49 0.57
CA ALA A 60 -0.35 16.47 -0.23
C ALA A 60 -1.46 15.65 0.44
N LEU A 61 -1.11 14.49 1.00
CA LEU A 61 -2.08 13.64 1.71
C LEU A 61 -2.69 14.38 2.92
N ARG A 62 -1.85 15.05 3.73
CA ARG A 62 -2.31 15.85 4.89
C ARG A 62 -3.13 17.06 4.46
N ALA A 63 -2.73 17.77 3.41
CA ALA A 63 -3.47 18.93 2.90
C ALA A 63 -4.91 18.57 2.50
N HIS A 64 -5.13 17.33 2.04
CA HIS A 64 -6.46 16.80 1.69
C HIS A 64 -7.14 16.07 2.86
N GLY A 65 -6.52 16.04 4.05
CA GLY A 65 -7.03 15.36 5.25
C GLY A 65 -7.00 13.83 5.15
N GLY A 66 -6.10 13.31 4.33
CA GLY A 66 -5.93 11.88 4.14
C GLY A 66 -5.46 11.15 5.40
N ASP A 67 -4.63 11.79 6.21
CA ASP A 67 -4.20 11.31 7.52
C ASP A 67 -5.39 11.08 8.46
N GLU A 68 -6.31 12.05 8.58
CA GLU A 68 -7.53 11.89 9.38
C GLU A 68 -8.45 10.79 8.82
N ILE A 69 -8.60 10.72 7.49
CA ILE A 69 -9.45 9.72 6.84
C ILE A 69 -8.89 8.32 7.12
N ILE A 70 -7.59 8.10 6.88
CA ILE A 70 -6.91 6.82 7.12
C ILE A 70 -7.03 6.44 8.59
N GLY A 71 -6.63 7.29 9.52
CA GLY A 71 -6.69 7.00 10.95
C GLY A 71 -8.10 6.64 11.44
N ARG A 72 -9.14 7.37 10.99
CA ARG A 72 -10.54 7.04 11.33
C ARG A 72 -10.99 5.71 10.74
N ARG A 73 -10.59 5.40 9.51
CA ARG A 73 -10.91 4.12 8.87
C ARG A 73 -10.28 2.96 9.64
N LEU A 74 -9.00 3.07 9.96
CA LEU A 74 -8.27 2.04 10.69
C LEU A 74 -8.83 1.83 12.10
N ALA A 75 -9.13 2.90 12.82
CA ALA A 75 -9.79 2.85 14.12
C ALA A 75 -11.17 2.17 14.06
N GLY A 76 -11.87 2.32 12.94
CA GLY A 76 -13.17 1.67 12.68
C GLY A 76 -13.06 0.27 12.04
N GLY A 77 -11.86 -0.28 11.89
CA GLY A 77 -11.63 -1.57 11.23
C GLY A 77 -11.93 -1.59 9.73
N ARG A 78 -11.91 -0.42 9.08
CA ARG A 78 -12.27 -0.29 7.65
C ARG A 78 -11.04 -0.39 6.77
N PRO A 79 -11.06 -1.26 5.74
CA PRO A 79 -9.88 -1.57 4.93
C PRO A 79 -9.27 -0.38 4.19
N VAL A 80 -7.93 -0.30 4.24
CA VAL A 80 -7.09 0.63 3.51
C VAL A 80 -6.00 -0.15 2.78
N LEU A 81 -5.71 0.20 1.52
CA LEU A 81 -4.61 -0.36 0.74
C LEU A 81 -3.70 0.77 0.23
N GLY A 82 -2.49 0.85 0.77
CA GLY A 82 -1.45 1.79 0.33
C GLY A 82 -0.54 1.23 -0.76
N ILE A 83 -0.21 2.03 -1.79
CA ILE A 83 0.62 1.56 -2.91
C ILE A 83 1.86 2.44 -3.08
N CYS A 84 3.02 1.82 -3.16
CA CYS A 84 4.33 2.42 -3.38
C CYS A 84 4.62 3.50 -2.31
N VAL A 85 4.71 4.78 -2.65
CA VAL A 85 4.87 5.84 -1.65
C VAL A 85 3.65 5.91 -0.72
N GLY A 86 2.46 5.49 -1.19
CA GLY A 86 1.27 5.31 -0.33
C GLY A 86 1.46 4.24 0.77
N MET A 87 2.30 3.22 0.56
CA MET A 87 2.77 2.32 1.62
C MET A 87 3.80 3.02 2.52
N GLN A 88 4.76 3.72 1.91
CA GLN A 88 5.87 4.31 2.63
C GLN A 88 5.40 5.32 3.68
N VAL A 89 4.42 6.15 3.35
CA VAL A 89 3.90 7.17 4.27
C VAL A 89 3.16 6.61 5.48
N MET A 90 2.80 5.31 5.49
CA MET A 90 2.23 4.64 6.67
C MET A 90 3.25 4.44 7.79
N PHE A 91 4.55 4.46 7.48
CA PHE A 91 5.60 4.37 8.49
C PHE A 91 5.78 5.67 9.28
N GLU A 92 6.51 5.60 10.40
CA GLU A 92 6.75 6.75 11.27
C GLU A 92 7.49 7.88 10.56
N ARG A 93 8.43 7.54 9.65
CA ARG A 93 9.28 8.54 9.01
C ARG A 93 9.88 8.07 7.68
N GLY A 94 10.20 9.02 6.83
CA GLY A 94 11.00 8.80 5.63
C GLY A 94 12.23 9.70 5.62
N VAL A 95 13.38 9.11 5.26
CA VAL A 95 14.64 9.83 5.06
C VAL A 95 15.00 9.75 3.59
N GLU A 96 14.77 10.86 2.89
CA GLU A 96 15.00 10.97 1.45
C GLU A 96 15.83 12.21 1.15
N ARG A 97 16.96 12.04 0.44
CA ARG A 97 17.84 13.15 0.01
C ARG A 97 18.23 14.11 1.13
N GLY A 98 18.48 13.58 2.33
CA GLY A 98 18.83 14.36 3.50
C GLY A 98 17.67 15.06 4.22
N GLN A 99 16.44 14.90 3.73
CA GLN A 99 15.23 15.32 4.42
C GLN A 99 14.71 14.19 5.31
N ASP A 100 14.39 14.52 6.55
CA ASP A 100 13.79 13.62 7.53
C ASP A 100 12.38 14.12 7.82
N VAL A 101 11.37 13.37 7.37
CA VAL A 101 9.97 13.77 7.39
C VAL A 101 9.15 12.73 8.12
N ALA A 102 8.29 13.18 9.05
CA ALA A 102 7.34 12.31 9.73
C ALA A 102 6.27 11.80 8.76
N GLY A 103 6.07 10.48 8.73
CA GLY A 103 4.95 9.85 8.06
C GLY A 103 3.67 9.87 8.88
N LEU A 104 2.76 8.95 8.63
CA LEU A 104 1.50 8.84 9.37
C LEU A 104 1.65 8.10 10.71
N GLY A 105 2.69 7.28 10.85
CA GLY A 105 3.00 6.58 12.10
C GLY A 105 2.06 5.40 12.41
N GLU A 106 1.42 4.84 11.39
CA GLU A 106 0.58 3.63 11.54
C GLU A 106 1.45 2.37 11.81
N TRP A 107 2.69 2.40 11.32
CA TRP A 107 3.71 1.37 11.56
C TRP A 107 5.02 1.98 12.02
N PRO A 108 5.72 1.34 12.98
CA PRO A 108 7.06 1.76 13.37
C PRO A 108 8.04 1.56 12.23
N GLY A 109 9.10 2.36 12.23
CA GLY A 109 10.20 2.20 11.31
C GLY A 109 10.43 3.37 10.38
N THR A 110 11.51 3.26 9.62
CA THR A 110 12.02 4.31 8.73
C THR A 110 12.09 3.82 7.29
N VAL A 111 11.53 4.59 6.38
CA VAL A 111 11.76 4.45 4.94
C VAL A 111 13.05 5.15 4.58
N ALA A 112 14.01 4.43 4.01
CA ALA A 112 15.32 4.93 3.64
C ALA A 112 15.78 4.39 2.29
N GLU A 113 16.82 5.00 1.73
CA GLU A 113 17.41 4.56 0.46
C GLU A 113 17.92 3.12 0.55
N LEU A 114 17.66 2.32 -0.47
CA LEU A 114 18.18 0.96 -0.56
C LEU A 114 19.70 0.99 -0.83
N ASP A 115 20.43 0.11 -0.15
CA ASP A 115 21.82 -0.19 -0.47
C ASP A 115 21.87 -1.22 -1.61
N ALA A 116 21.89 -0.69 -2.84
CA ALA A 116 21.89 -1.50 -4.05
C ALA A 116 22.82 -0.94 -5.11
N PRO A 117 23.46 -1.81 -5.93
CA PRO A 117 24.39 -1.38 -6.99
C PRO A 117 23.72 -0.52 -8.07
N VAL A 118 22.42 -0.69 -8.25
CA VAL A 118 21.61 0.02 -9.25
C VAL A 118 20.33 0.52 -8.63
N LEU A 119 20.09 1.82 -8.68
CA LEU A 119 18.86 2.49 -8.27
C LEU A 119 18.32 3.34 -9.43
N PRO A 120 17.00 3.44 -9.59
CA PRO A 120 15.97 2.78 -8.79
C PRO A 120 15.91 1.26 -9.02
N HIS A 121 15.38 0.50 -8.06
CA HIS A 121 14.83 -0.82 -8.28
C HIS A 121 13.67 -0.68 -9.26
N MET A 122 13.90 -0.97 -10.53
CA MET A 122 12.92 -0.83 -11.58
C MET A 122 12.81 -2.12 -12.37
N GLY A 123 11.62 -2.71 -12.39
CA GLY A 123 11.33 -3.93 -13.13
C GLY A 123 10.56 -4.97 -12.36
N TRP A 124 10.55 -6.18 -12.89
CA TRP A 124 9.83 -7.32 -12.33
C TRP A 124 10.69 -8.08 -11.34
N ASN A 125 10.17 -8.31 -10.14
CA ASN A 125 10.85 -9.08 -9.12
C ASN A 125 9.86 -10.03 -8.41
N THR A 126 10.41 -11.10 -7.82
CA THR A 126 9.68 -12.03 -6.96
C THR A 126 9.61 -11.51 -5.53
N VAL A 127 8.73 -12.10 -4.74
CA VAL A 127 8.56 -11.79 -3.33
C VAL A 127 8.63 -13.07 -2.49
N GLU A 128 8.96 -12.92 -1.24
CA GLU A 128 8.79 -13.95 -0.20
C GLU A 128 7.49 -13.62 0.53
N ALA A 129 6.38 -14.21 0.09
CA ALA A 129 5.06 -13.90 0.63
C ALA A 129 4.97 -14.26 2.12
N GLY A 130 4.39 -13.36 2.90
CA GLY A 130 4.19 -13.55 4.33
C GLY A 130 3.21 -14.69 4.63
N GLU A 131 3.45 -15.41 5.73
CA GLU A 131 2.56 -16.47 6.17
C GLU A 131 1.15 -15.93 6.42
N GLY A 132 0.13 -16.65 5.93
CA GLY A 132 -1.27 -16.28 6.08
C GLY A 132 -1.73 -15.09 5.24
N SER A 133 -0.91 -14.61 4.31
CA SER A 133 -1.27 -13.50 3.43
C SER A 133 -2.58 -13.75 2.69
N VAL A 134 -3.45 -12.75 2.71
CA VAL A 134 -4.67 -12.71 1.89
C VAL A 134 -4.36 -12.16 0.51
N LEU A 135 -3.52 -11.14 0.44
CA LEU A 135 -3.15 -10.47 -0.83
C LEU A 135 -2.50 -11.44 -1.82
N PHE A 136 -1.57 -12.25 -1.35
CA PHE A 136 -0.77 -13.12 -2.22
C PHE A 136 -1.40 -14.49 -2.51
N ARG A 137 -2.61 -14.76 -2.03
CA ARG A 137 -3.25 -16.07 -2.23
C ARG A 137 -3.36 -16.45 -3.70
N GLY A 138 -2.62 -17.50 -4.09
CA GLY A 138 -2.55 -18.05 -5.45
C GLY A 138 -1.74 -17.22 -6.43
N VAL A 139 -0.88 -16.32 -5.92
CA VAL A 139 0.11 -15.54 -6.69
C VAL A 139 1.44 -15.41 -5.93
N GLU A 140 1.70 -16.31 -4.99
CA GLU A 140 2.89 -16.29 -4.11
C GLU A 140 4.19 -16.38 -4.90
N GLU A 141 4.19 -17.14 -6.00
CA GLU A 141 5.37 -17.40 -6.86
C GLU A 141 5.45 -16.43 -8.06
N GLU A 142 4.52 -15.49 -8.15
CA GLU A 142 4.44 -14.57 -9.29
C GLU A 142 5.43 -13.39 -9.13
N ARG A 143 5.60 -12.66 -10.23
CA ARG A 143 6.45 -11.47 -10.27
C ARG A 143 5.60 -10.21 -10.28
N PHE A 144 6.08 -9.19 -9.56
CA PHE A 144 5.43 -7.89 -9.45
C PHE A 144 6.35 -6.78 -9.96
N TYR A 145 5.76 -5.68 -10.42
CA TYR A 145 6.49 -4.56 -10.97
C TYR A 145 6.83 -3.53 -9.89
N PHE A 146 8.11 -3.33 -9.67
CA PHE A 146 8.68 -2.36 -8.74
C PHE A 146 9.24 -1.14 -9.48
N VAL A 147 9.15 0.03 -8.86
CA VAL A 147 9.86 1.24 -9.28
C VAL A 147 10.05 2.16 -8.07
N HIS A 148 11.14 1.99 -7.34
CA HIS A 148 11.45 2.77 -6.14
C HIS A 148 12.96 2.75 -5.84
N SER A 149 13.44 3.75 -5.12
CA SER A 149 14.80 3.79 -4.57
C SER A 149 14.82 3.69 -3.04
N TYR A 150 13.68 3.94 -2.41
CA TYR A 150 13.50 3.97 -0.95
C TYR A 150 12.50 2.91 -0.54
N ALA A 151 12.72 2.30 0.62
CA ALA A 151 11.81 1.33 1.22
C ALA A 151 12.04 1.22 2.74
N ALA A 152 11.09 0.65 3.47
CA ALA A 152 11.29 0.17 4.82
C ALA A 152 12.05 -1.16 4.78
N LYS A 153 13.04 -1.33 5.68
CA LYS A 153 13.96 -2.47 5.67
C LYS A 153 13.81 -3.37 6.90
N THR A 154 13.08 -2.93 7.90
CA THR A 154 12.81 -3.67 9.13
C THR A 154 11.33 -3.69 9.43
N TRP A 155 10.93 -4.69 10.20
CA TRP A 155 9.59 -4.78 10.76
C TRP A 155 9.72 -5.06 12.25
N ASP A 156 9.47 -4.04 13.06
CA ASP A 156 9.71 -4.07 14.51
C ASP A 156 8.40 -3.99 15.31
N LEU A 157 7.23 -4.16 14.66
CA LEU A 157 5.95 -4.18 15.34
C LEU A 157 5.71 -5.54 15.99
N GLU A 158 5.82 -5.58 17.32
CA GLU A 158 5.40 -6.73 18.12
C GLU A 158 3.91 -6.64 18.44
N VAL A 159 3.15 -7.62 17.96
CA VAL A 159 1.73 -7.75 18.30
C VAL A 159 1.60 -8.78 19.41
N SER A 160 1.12 -8.33 20.57
CA SER A 160 0.90 -9.19 21.72
C SER A 160 -0.58 -9.55 21.89
N GLY A 161 -0.84 -10.71 22.50
CA GLY A 161 -2.19 -11.12 22.90
C GLY A 161 -2.98 -11.84 21.80
N ARG A 162 -4.28 -11.49 21.67
CA ARG A 162 -5.22 -12.19 20.79
C ARG A 162 -5.36 -11.61 19.38
N PHE A 163 -4.57 -10.61 19.05
CA PHE A 163 -4.59 -10.00 17.72
C PHE A 163 -3.88 -10.91 16.71
N ALA A 164 -4.39 -10.93 15.49
CA ALA A 164 -3.72 -11.63 14.40
C ALA A 164 -2.34 -11.00 14.15
N GLN A 165 -1.35 -11.85 13.95
CA GLN A 165 -0.01 -11.38 13.59
C GLN A 165 -0.05 -10.77 12.19
N PRO A 166 0.68 -9.67 11.96
CA PRO A 166 0.83 -9.11 10.63
C PRO A 166 1.46 -10.12 9.67
N SER A 167 0.95 -10.19 8.44
CA SER A 167 1.62 -10.89 7.36
C SER A 167 2.60 -9.94 6.68
N VAL A 168 3.89 -10.27 6.72
CA VAL A 168 4.98 -9.43 6.23
C VAL A 168 5.65 -10.11 5.04
N THR A 169 5.58 -9.49 3.89
CA THR A 169 6.14 -9.97 2.63
C THR A 169 7.41 -9.20 2.29
N TRP A 170 8.45 -9.91 1.89
CA TRP A 170 9.76 -9.37 1.62
C TRP A 170 10.15 -9.50 0.15
N ALA A 171 11.07 -8.64 -0.30
CA ALA A 171 11.80 -8.78 -1.55
C ALA A 171 13.26 -8.37 -1.35
N THR A 172 14.09 -8.67 -2.35
CA THR A 172 15.52 -8.35 -2.31
C THR A 172 15.93 -7.61 -3.58
N HIS A 173 16.61 -6.48 -3.40
CA HIS A 173 17.29 -5.74 -4.47
C HIS A 173 18.52 -5.04 -3.87
N GLY A 174 19.69 -5.67 -4.02
CA GLY A 174 20.88 -5.31 -3.24
C GLY A 174 20.74 -5.75 -1.79
N GLU A 175 19.79 -5.20 -1.07
CA GLU A 175 19.40 -5.60 0.28
C GLU A 175 17.93 -6.03 0.35
N ARG A 176 17.56 -6.66 1.47
CA ARG A 176 16.18 -7.09 1.75
C ARG A 176 15.34 -5.90 2.21
N PHE A 177 14.09 -5.81 1.73
CA PHE A 177 13.16 -4.75 2.08
C PHE A 177 11.72 -5.27 2.14
N LEU A 178 10.84 -4.49 2.75
CA LEU A 178 9.41 -4.80 2.85
C LEU A 178 8.73 -4.60 1.49
N ALA A 179 8.26 -5.68 0.89
CA ALA A 179 7.52 -5.66 -0.36
C ALA A 179 6.02 -5.44 -0.14
N ALA A 180 5.47 -5.97 0.96
CA ALA A 180 4.09 -5.74 1.38
C ALA A 180 3.91 -6.02 2.88
N VAL A 181 2.89 -5.42 3.46
CA VAL A 181 2.44 -5.67 4.84
C VAL A 181 0.92 -5.75 4.85
N GLU A 182 0.40 -6.72 5.59
CA GLU A 182 -1.02 -6.85 5.93
C GLU A 182 -1.14 -6.86 7.45
N ASN A 183 -1.69 -5.80 8.02
CA ASN A 183 -1.85 -5.64 9.47
C ASN A 183 -3.26 -5.18 9.82
N GLY A 184 -4.14 -6.12 10.13
CA GLY A 184 -5.55 -5.84 10.39
C GLY A 184 -6.23 -5.19 9.17
N PRO A 185 -6.85 -4.01 9.30
CA PRO A 185 -7.49 -3.32 8.20
C PRO A 185 -6.52 -2.61 7.24
N LEU A 186 -5.24 -2.45 7.62
CA LEU A 186 -4.23 -1.80 6.79
C LEU A 186 -3.40 -2.82 6.03
N SER A 187 -3.50 -2.77 4.71
CA SER A 187 -2.62 -3.49 3.79
C SER A 187 -1.85 -2.50 2.94
N ALA A 188 -0.63 -2.84 2.53
CA ALA A 188 0.10 -2.01 1.58
C ALA A 188 1.14 -2.82 0.80
N THR A 189 1.50 -2.33 -0.40
CA THR A 189 2.54 -2.91 -1.25
C THR A 189 3.53 -1.84 -1.71
N GLN A 190 4.83 -2.18 -1.72
CA GLN A 190 5.86 -1.33 -2.29
C GLN A 190 5.84 -1.35 -3.82
N PHE A 191 5.44 -2.46 -4.41
CA PHE A 191 5.26 -2.61 -5.85
C PHE A 191 3.90 -2.06 -6.29
N HIS A 192 3.72 -1.97 -7.60
CA HIS A 192 2.51 -1.50 -8.25
C HIS A 192 1.67 -2.67 -8.76
N PRO A 193 0.65 -3.14 -8.04
CA PRO A 193 -0.22 -4.22 -8.54
C PRO A 193 -0.95 -3.81 -9.82
N GLU A 194 -1.31 -2.53 -9.99
CA GLU A 194 -1.96 -1.99 -11.18
C GLU A 194 -1.06 -1.99 -12.44
N LYS A 195 0.25 -2.28 -12.26
CA LYS A 195 1.24 -2.45 -13.34
C LYS A 195 1.79 -3.87 -13.42
N SER A 196 1.27 -4.78 -12.61
CA SER A 196 1.79 -6.14 -12.46
C SER A 196 0.99 -7.19 -13.24
N GLY A 197 0.28 -6.79 -14.29
CA GLY A 197 -0.46 -7.71 -15.17
C GLY A 197 -1.49 -8.54 -14.42
N GLU A 198 -1.66 -9.80 -14.82
CA GLU A 198 -2.65 -10.71 -14.22
C GLU A 198 -2.38 -11.02 -12.74
N ALA A 199 -1.11 -11.13 -12.36
CA ALA A 199 -0.73 -11.34 -10.95
C ALA A 199 -1.19 -10.17 -10.08
N GLY A 200 -0.99 -8.94 -10.55
CA GLY A 200 -1.45 -7.74 -9.86
C GLY A 200 -2.97 -7.63 -9.77
N ILE A 201 -3.68 -7.94 -10.86
CA ILE A 201 -5.16 -7.98 -10.86
C ILE A 201 -5.67 -9.06 -9.90
N ARG A 202 -5.02 -10.22 -9.84
CA ARG A 202 -5.38 -11.29 -8.91
C ARG A 202 -5.17 -10.87 -7.45
N LEU A 203 -4.05 -10.22 -7.16
CA LEU A 203 -3.77 -9.66 -5.83
C LEU A 203 -4.83 -8.62 -5.44
N LEU A 204 -5.16 -7.69 -6.32
CA LEU A 204 -6.23 -6.72 -6.08
C LEU A 204 -7.60 -7.39 -5.89
N ARG A 205 -7.90 -8.47 -6.64
CA ARG A 205 -9.13 -9.27 -6.46
C ARG A 205 -9.19 -9.94 -5.09
N ASN A 206 -8.06 -10.42 -4.58
CA ASN A 206 -7.98 -10.98 -3.24
C ASN A 206 -8.31 -9.92 -2.19
N TRP A 207 -7.76 -8.71 -2.33
CA TRP A 207 -8.07 -7.60 -1.44
C TRP A 207 -9.54 -7.17 -1.55
N VAL A 208 -10.06 -6.97 -2.77
CA VAL A 208 -11.48 -6.61 -3.00
C VAL A 208 -12.42 -7.67 -2.42
N GLY A 209 -12.08 -8.95 -2.56
CA GLY A 209 -12.84 -10.06 -1.99
C GLY A 209 -12.85 -10.11 -0.46
N SER A 210 -11.90 -9.45 0.20
CA SER A 210 -11.84 -9.35 1.67
C SER A 210 -12.67 -8.19 2.25
N LEU A 211 -13.25 -7.33 1.39
CA LEU A 211 -14.02 -6.14 1.82
C LEU A 211 -15.47 -6.45 2.23
N VAL A 212 -15.98 -7.64 1.96
CA VAL A 212 -17.39 -8.07 2.14
C VAL A 212 -17.49 -9.41 2.85
#